data_88d7b1c2f33d692e1de7bb19b9e132ee
#
_entry.id   88d7b1c2f33d692e1de7bb19b9e132ee
#
_cell.length_a   1.000
_cell.length_b   1.000
_cell.length_c   1.000
_cell.angle_alpha   90.00
_cell.angle_beta   90.00
_cell.angle_gamma   90.00
#
_symmetry.space_group_name_H-M   'P 1'
#
loop_
_entity.id
_entity.type
_entity.pdbx_description
1 polymer ?
#
loop_
_entity_poly.entity_id
_entity_poly.type
_entity_poly.pdbx_seq_one_letter_code
_entity_poly.pdbx_strand_id
1 'polypeptide(L)'
;ANYVLALASKYELDLDLTALNKLYQLLVRESEDRFLINISPLKTTEMLLNAATLSQKQTLSAVDFEQAFKQKNEQHGFLRERTYADILNEQIYVETNGEIVGQINGLSVIEYPGTPVCFGEPSRISCLVQFGDGEVVDVERKNELAGNLHGKGMMISEACLASILELPSQLPFSASLVFEQSYGEIDGDSASLAIFSVLVSALSDLPLPQNIAITGTIDQFGLVHAVGGVNDKIEGFFTICQRRGLTGKQGVIIPATTIQQLSLSDEVVEAVDRKSTRLNSSHRL
;
A
#
# COMPACT_ATOMS: atom_id res chain seq x y z
N ALA A 1 -13.24 26.55 1.24
CA ALA A 1 -13.37 27.33 0.02
C ALA A 1 -12.66 28.69 0.16
N ASN A 2 -13.08 29.58 1.07
CA ASN A 2 -12.58 30.97 1.18
C ASN A 2 -11.05 31.07 1.30
N TYR A 3 -10.41 30.18 2.06
CA TYR A 3 -8.97 30.13 2.21
C TYR A 3 -8.25 29.86 0.87
N VAL A 4 -8.71 28.85 0.13
CA VAL A 4 -8.11 28.47 -1.17
C VAL A 4 -8.32 29.58 -2.20
N LEU A 5 -9.53 30.17 -2.25
CA LEU A 5 -9.82 31.29 -3.16
C LEU A 5 -9.00 32.53 -2.83
N ALA A 6 -8.84 32.86 -1.55
CA ALA A 6 -7.98 33.97 -1.12
C ALA A 6 -6.51 33.75 -1.51
N LEU A 7 -6.03 32.49 -1.41
CA LEU A 7 -4.68 32.14 -1.80
C LEU A 7 -4.50 32.21 -3.34
N ALA A 8 -5.47 31.71 -4.11
CA ALA A 8 -5.44 31.80 -5.57
C ALA A 8 -5.45 33.26 -6.05
N SER A 9 -6.34 34.09 -5.46
CA SER A 9 -6.41 35.54 -5.78
C SER A 9 -5.09 36.31 -5.52
N LYS A 10 -4.30 35.85 -4.53
CA LYS A 10 -2.98 36.42 -4.23
C LYS A 10 -2.00 36.26 -5.41
N TYR A 11 -2.21 35.25 -6.24
CA TYR A 11 -1.41 34.93 -7.42
C TYR A 11 -2.16 35.26 -8.73
N GLU A 12 -3.21 36.11 -8.66
CA GLU A 12 -4.02 36.51 -9.81
C GLU A 12 -4.64 35.31 -10.57
N LEU A 13 -4.97 34.23 -9.82
CA LEU A 13 -5.57 33.03 -10.37
C LEU A 13 -7.04 32.93 -9.98
N ASP A 14 -7.88 32.53 -10.95
CA ASP A 14 -9.26 32.18 -10.77
C ASP A 14 -9.43 30.65 -10.81
N LEU A 15 -10.34 30.13 -10.01
CA LEU A 15 -10.71 28.71 -9.97
C LEU A 15 -12.16 28.54 -10.38
N ASP A 16 -12.44 27.74 -11.38
CA ASP A 16 -13.79 27.29 -11.63
C ASP A 16 -14.23 26.24 -10.58
N LEU A 17 -15.49 25.85 -10.58
CA LEU A 17 -16.02 24.92 -9.61
C LEU A 17 -15.35 23.52 -9.71
N THR A 18 -14.95 23.13 -10.92
CA THR A 18 -14.30 21.84 -11.16
C THR A 18 -12.89 21.84 -10.59
N ALA A 19 -12.13 22.93 -10.77
CA ALA A 19 -10.82 23.17 -10.19
C ALA A 19 -10.85 23.12 -8.66
N LEU A 20 -11.85 23.81 -8.07
CA LEU A 20 -12.00 23.86 -6.63
C LEU A 20 -12.26 22.45 -6.05
N ASN A 21 -13.14 21.68 -6.69
CA ASN A 21 -13.42 20.30 -6.28
C ASN A 21 -12.20 19.39 -6.40
N LYS A 22 -11.46 19.50 -7.51
CA LYS A 22 -10.24 18.68 -7.72
C LYS A 22 -9.15 19.04 -6.71
N LEU A 23 -8.93 20.30 -6.47
CA LEU A 23 -7.98 20.75 -5.46
C LEU A 23 -8.35 20.25 -4.06
N TYR A 24 -9.64 20.24 -3.70
CA TYR A 24 -10.10 19.64 -2.46
C TYR A 24 -9.79 18.14 -2.39
N GLN A 25 -10.03 17.39 -3.45
CA GLN A 25 -9.67 15.95 -3.49
C GLN A 25 -8.17 15.75 -3.24
N LEU A 26 -7.31 16.56 -3.86
CA LEU A 26 -5.85 16.49 -3.66
C LEU A 26 -5.45 16.84 -2.24
N LEU A 27 -6.06 17.87 -1.62
CA LEU A 27 -5.78 18.26 -0.25
C LEU A 27 -6.32 17.26 0.79
N VAL A 28 -7.40 16.55 0.50
CA VAL A 28 -7.90 15.42 1.28
C VAL A 28 -6.92 14.26 1.19
N ARG A 29 -6.44 13.91 -0.01
CA ARG A 29 -5.44 12.87 -0.20
C ARG A 29 -4.15 13.15 0.60
N GLU A 30 -3.69 14.39 0.60
CA GLU A 30 -2.53 14.82 1.39
C GLU A 30 -2.72 14.72 2.92
N SER A 31 -3.97 14.66 3.41
CA SER A 31 -4.27 14.47 4.83
C SER A 31 -4.35 13.00 5.26
N GLU A 32 -4.43 12.08 4.29
CA GLU A 32 -4.70 10.65 4.52
C GLU A 32 -5.95 10.39 5.38
N ASP A 33 -6.92 11.31 5.35
CA ASP A 33 -8.20 11.18 6.03
C ASP A 33 -9.30 11.88 5.21
N ARG A 34 -10.29 11.11 4.76
CA ARG A 34 -11.39 11.60 3.91
C ARG A 34 -12.26 12.70 4.55
N PHE A 35 -12.15 12.91 5.85
CA PHE A 35 -12.89 13.94 6.59
C PHE A 35 -12.04 15.17 6.91
N LEU A 36 -10.74 15.11 6.60
CA LEU A 36 -9.80 16.19 6.85
C LEU A 36 -9.26 16.75 5.54
N ILE A 37 -8.78 17.98 5.61
CA ILE A 37 -8.14 18.68 4.49
C ILE A 37 -6.80 19.23 4.98
N ASN A 38 -5.74 18.91 4.29
CA ASN A 38 -4.43 19.53 4.54
C ASN A 38 -4.43 20.98 4.02
N ILE A 39 -4.47 21.96 4.91
CA ILE A 39 -4.48 23.39 4.57
C ILE A 39 -3.08 24.03 4.60
N SER A 40 -2.02 23.26 4.35
CA SER A 40 -0.67 23.82 4.25
C SER A 40 -0.60 24.90 3.15
N PRO A 41 -0.26 26.16 3.51
CA PRO A 41 -0.14 27.23 2.52
C PRO A 41 0.89 26.91 1.43
N LEU A 42 2.00 26.30 1.81
CA LEU A 42 3.08 25.93 0.91
C LEU A 42 2.62 24.91 -0.14
N LYS A 43 2.05 23.79 0.30
CA LYS A 43 1.55 22.73 -0.59
C LYS A 43 0.40 23.22 -1.49
N THR A 44 -0.54 23.98 -0.93
CA THR A 44 -1.65 24.54 -1.72
C THR A 44 -1.14 25.51 -2.78
N THR A 45 -0.19 26.39 -2.42
CA THR A 45 0.43 27.31 -3.38
C THR A 45 1.19 26.55 -4.46
N GLU A 46 1.97 25.55 -4.12
CA GLU A 46 2.67 24.69 -5.08
C GLU A 46 1.70 24.06 -6.09
N MET A 47 0.58 23.50 -5.64
CA MET A 47 -0.44 22.90 -6.52
C MET A 47 -1.03 23.95 -7.47
N LEU A 48 -1.39 25.13 -6.96
CA LEU A 48 -1.93 26.25 -7.76
C LEU A 48 -0.93 26.72 -8.83
N LEU A 49 0.31 26.98 -8.44
CA LEU A 49 1.33 27.49 -9.34
C LEU A 49 1.76 26.45 -10.38
N ASN A 50 1.86 25.18 -10.01
CA ASN A 50 2.16 24.12 -10.97
C ASN A 50 1.06 24.01 -12.04
N ALA A 51 -0.23 24.00 -11.63
CA ALA A 51 -1.34 23.96 -12.56
C ALA A 51 -1.36 25.19 -13.49
N ALA A 52 -1.16 26.39 -12.93
CA ALA A 52 -1.13 27.63 -13.71
C ALA A 52 0.05 27.68 -14.68
N THR A 53 1.25 27.31 -14.24
CA THR A 53 2.47 27.33 -15.06
C THR A 53 2.36 26.34 -16.22
N LEU A 54 1.81 25.16 -15.98
CA LEU A 54 1.66 24.13 -17.00
C LEU A 54 0.60 24.49 -18.03
N SER A 55 -0.56 24.97 -17.57
CA SER A 55 -1.68 25.31 -18.46
C SER A 55 -1.52 26.69 -19.13
N GLN A 56 -0.69 27.57 -18.58
CA GLN A 56 -0.54 28.99 -19.00
C GLN A 56 -1.87 29.77 -18.99
N LYS A 57 -2.77 29.42 -18.05
CA LYS A 57 -4.08 30.04 -17.89
C LYS A 57 -4.16 30.79 -16.56
N GLN A 58 -4.99 31.83 -16.52
CA GLN A 58 -5.39 32.51 -15.29
C GLN A 58 -6.57 31.81 -14.62
N THR A 59 -7.51 31.28 -15.40
CA THR A 59 -8.65 30.51 -14.88
C THR A 59 -8.35 29.00 -15.00
N LEU A 60 -8.24 28.34 -13.85
CA LEU A 60 -7.92 26.92 -13.77
C LEU A 60 -9.17 26.05 -13.66
N SER A 61 -9.10 24.87 -14.26
CA SER A 61 -10.11 23.79 -14.23
C SER A 61 -9.54 22.52 -13.56
N ALA A 62 -10.39 21.51 -13.34
CA ALA A 62 -9.95 20.21 -12.82
C ALA A 62 -8.82 19.59 -13.66
N VAL A 63 -8.93 19.69 -14.99
CA VAL A 63 -7.96 19.11 -15.94
C VAL A 63 -6.57 19.73 -15.75
N ASP A 64 -6.47 21.00 -15.42
CA ASP A 64 -5.18 21.67 -15.21
C ASP A 64 -4.48 21.13 -13.98
N PHE A 65 -5.22 20.82 -12.89
CA PHE A 65 -4.68 20.17 -11.70
C PHE A 65 -4.30 18.70 -11.95
N GLU A 66 -5.12 17.96 -12.71
CA GLU A 66 -4.82 16.59 -13.07
C GLU A 66 -3.54 16.48 -13.89
N GLN A 67 -3.37 17.35 -14.87
CA GLN A 67 -2.16 17.38 -15.69
C GLN A 67 -0.93 17.75 -14.87
N ALA A 68 -1.04 18.75 -13.98
CA ALA A 68 0.06 19.14 -13.10
C ALA A 68 0.45 18.01 -12.13
N PHE A 69 -0.52 17.33 -11.55
CA PHE A 69 -0.29 16.17 -10.67
C PHE A 69 0.37 15.02 -11.43
N LYS A 70 -0.14 14.70 -12.62
CA LYS A 70 0.43 13.66 -13.48
C LYS A 70 1.86 13.98 -13.86
N GLN A 71 2.14 15.20 -14.30
CA GLN A 71 3.50 15.64 -14.67
C GLN A 71 4.46 15.54 -13.48
N LYS A 72 4.05 15.99 -12.27
CA LYS A 72 4.86 15.86 -11.06
C LYS A 72 5.20 14.38 -10.80
N ASN A 73 4.22 13.50 -10.90
CA ASN A 73 4.40 12.06 -10.70
C ASN A 73 5.30 11.42 -11.77
N GLU A 74 5.28 11.91 -13.00
CA GLU A 74 6.16 11.45 -14.09
C GLU A 74 7.59 11.94 -13.88
N GLN A 75 7.78 13.20 -13.52
CA GLN A 75 9.12 13.80 -13.29
C GLN A 75 9.86 13.11 -12.14
N HIS A 76 9.17 12.73 -11.09
CA HIS A 76 9.75 12.07 -9.92
C HIS A 76 9.54 10.56 -9.89
N GLY A 77 8.84 10.01 -10.88
CA GLY A 77 8.41 8.62 -10.92
C GLY A 77 9.43 7.64 -11.51
N PHE A 78 10.65 8.06 -11.87
CA PHE A 78 11.63 7.17 -12.53
C PHE A 78 11.89 5.89 -11.74
N LEU A 79 12.13 5.99 -10.44
CA LEU A 79 12.41 4.84 -9.58
C LEU A 79 11.18 3.91 -9.49
N ARG A 80 9.98 4.47 -9.32
CA ARG A 80 8.72 3.71 -9.35
C ARG A 80 8.55 2.94 -10.67
N GLU A 81 8.71 3.64 -11.80
CA GLU A 81 8.56 3.01 -13.12
C GLU A 81 9.62 1.92 -13.34
N ARG A 82 10.83 2.12 -12.83
CA ARG A 82 11.89 1.11 -12.87
C ARG A 82 11.51 -0.13 -12.04
N THR A 83 11.08 0.06 -10.80
CA THR A 83 10.62 -1.02 -9.93
C THR A 83 9.47 -1.80 -10.57
N TYR A 84 8.46 -1.09 -11.10
CA TYR A 84 7.34 -1.75 -11.77
C TYR A 84 7.77 -2.48 -13.05
N ALA A 85 8.71 -1.93 -13.82
CA ALA A 85 9.26 -2.61 -14.98
C ALA A 85 10.00 -3.90 -14.59
N ASP A 86 10.75 -3.90 -13.50
CA ASP A 86 11.45 -5.09 -13.01
C ASP A 86 10.45 -6.19 -12.56
N ILE A 87 9.31 -5.82 -11.97
CA ILE A 87 8.22 -6.76 -11.65
C ILE A 87 7.53 -7.27 -12.92
N LEU A 88 7.24 -6.40 -13.90
CA LEU A 88 6.55 -6.77 -15.13
C LEU A 88 7.43 -7.63 -16.04
N ASN A 89 8.75 -7.44 -16.01
CA ASN A 89 9.74 -8.22 -16.74
C ASN A 89 10.24 -9.45 -15.95
N GLU A 90 9.60 -9.78 -14.83
CA GLU A 90 9.91 -10.95 -14.00
C GLU A 90 11.35 -10.95 -13.42
N GLN A 91 11.99 -9.78 -13.33
CA GLN A 91 13.26 -9.62 -12.62
C GLN A 91 13.01 -9.67 -11.10
N ILE A 92 11.87 -9.11 -10.66
CA ILE A 92 11.29 -9.30 -9.34
C ILE A 92 10.00 -10.10 -9.55
N TYR A 93 9.97 -11.29 -8.94
CA TYR A 93 8.86 -12.21 -9.17
C TYR A 93 7.70 -11.94 -8.20
N VAL A 94 6.58 -11.49 -8.75
CA VAL A 94 5.31 -11.26 -8.04
C VAL A 94 4.19 -11.91 -8.85
N GLU A 95 3.46 -12.84 -8.27
CA GLU A 95 2.29 -13.46 -8.90
C GLU A 95 1.05 -12.59 -8.71
N THR A 96 0.22 -12.52 -9.76
CA THR A 96 -1.08 -11.82 -9.72
C THR A 96 -2.26 -12.72 -10.10
N ASN A 97 -2.01 -14.02 -10.22
CA ASN A 97 -3.00 -15.06 -10.53
C ASN A 97 -2.61 -16.39 -9.88
N GLY A 98 -3.57 -17.32 -9.81
CA GLY A 98 -3.33 -18.64 -9.25
C GLY A 98 -3.43 -18.67 -7.73
N GLU A 99 -3.07 -19.83 -7.17
CA GLU A 99 -3.13 -20.13 -5.73
C GLU A 99 -1.86 -20.89 -5.34
N ILE A 100 -1.21 -20.48 -4.25
CA ILE A 100 0.04 -21.10 -3.77
C ILE A 100 -0.02 -21.26 -2.26
N VAL A 101 0.39 -22.43 -1.77
CA VAL A 101 0.55 -22.69 -0.33
C VAL A 101 1.80 -21.98 0.19
N GLY A 102 1.69 -21.32 1.33
CA GLY A 102 2.82 -20.67 1.98
C GLY A 102 3.36 -19.44 1.21
N GLN A 103 2.56 -18.81 0.37
CA GLN A 103 2.94 -17.58 -0.34
C GLN A 103 1.80 -16.56 -0.38
N ILE A 104 2.13 -15.28 -0.22
CA ILE A 104 1.18 -14.16 -0.30
C ILE A 104 1.88 -12.90 -0.82
N ASN A 105 1.09 -11.98 -1.40
CA ASN A 105 1.56 -10.63 -1.73
C ASN A 105 1.33 -9.69 -0.55
N GLY A 106 2.40 -9.28 0.11
CA GLY A 106 2.41 -8.15 1.04
C GLY A 106 2.50 -6.82 0.30
N LEU A 107 2.24 -5.72 1.00
CA LEU A 107 2.30 -4.36 0.43
C LEU A 107 3.16 -3.46 1.31
N SER A 108 4.12 -2.80 0.69
CA SER A 108 4.98 -1.78 1.29
C SER A 108 4.81 -0.43 0.61
N VAL A 109 5.27 0.63 1.27
CA VAL A 109 5.47 1.95 0.66
C VAL A 109 6.96 2.20 0.57
N ILE A 110 7.41 2.57 -0.61
CA ILE A 110 8.80 2.90 -0.88
C ILE A 110 8.96 4.42 -0.84
N GLU A 111 9.85 4.87 0.02
CA GLU A 111 10.26 6.27 0.14
C GLU A 111 11.76 6.38 -0.09
N TYR A 112 12.16 7.25 -1.00
CA TYR A 112 13.58 7.53 -1.23
C TYR A 112 13.96 8.90 -0.67
N PRO A 113 15.01 9.01 0.13
CA PRO A 113 15.50 10.30 0.63
C PRO A 113 15.73 11.29 -0.51
N GLY A 114 15.15 12.49 -0.37
CA GLY A 114 15.29 13.56 -1.36
C GLY A 114 14.32 13.49 -2.54
N THR A 115 13.42 12.50 -2.61
CA THR A 115 12.32 12.49 -3.57
C THR A 115 11.00 12.89 -2.90
N PRO A 116 10.18 13.71 -3.53
CA PRO A 116 8.89 14.13 -2.97
C PRO A 116 7.75 13.11 -3.24
N VAL A 117 8.05 11.98 -3.85
CA VAL A 117 7.06 10.98 -4.28
C VAL A 117 7.39 9.63 -3.64
N CYS A 118 6.44 9.11 -2.87
CA CYS A 118 6.40 7.71 -2.45
C CYS A 118 5.49 6.89 -3.37
N PHE A 119 5.63 5.59 -3.33
CA PHE A 119 4.77 4.68 -4.11
C PHE A 119 4.65 3.32 -3.43
N GLY A 120 3.55 2.64 -3.70
CA GLY A 120 3.32 1.28 -3.21
C GLY A 120 4.04 0.23 -4.05
N GLU A 121 4.53 -0.80 -3.38
CA GLU A 121 5.19 -1.95 -4.01
C GLU A 121 4.63 -3.25 -3.43
N PRO A 122 4.19 -4.22 -4.27
CA PRO A 122 3.90 -5.57 -3.81
C PRO A 122 5.20 -6.34 -3.58
N SER A 123 5.28 -7.02 -2.44
CA SER A 123 6.38 -7.89 -2.07
C SER A 123 5.87 -9.32 -1.90
N ARG A 124 6.54 -10.29 -2.50
CA ARG A 124 6.24 -11.69 -2.32
C ARG A 124 6.79 -12.16 -0.96
N ILE A 125 5.89 -12.59 -0.08
CA ILE A 125 6.23 -13.17 1.22
C ILE A 125 5.99 -14.66 1.15
N SER A 126 6.98 -15.45 1.52
CA SER A 126 6.90 -16.91 1.54
C SER A 126 7.18 -17.47 2.93
N CYS A 127 6.59 -18.61 3.22
CA CYS A 127 6.80 -19.36 4.44
C CYS A 127 6.91 -20.85 4.13
N LEU A 128 7.96 -21.46 4.64
CA LEU A 128 8.13 -22.92 4.63
C LEU A 128 8.08 -23.45 6.06
N VAL A 129 7.32 -24.52 6.27
CA VAL A 129 7.19 -25.15 7.57
C VAL A 129 7.75 -26.57 7.51
N GLN A 130 8.44 -26.97 8.56
CA GLN A 130 9.00 -28.31 8.75
C GLN A 130 8.88 -28.76 10.20
N PHE A 131 9.02 -30.04 10.47
CA PHE A 131 9.15 -30.52 11.85
C PHE A 131 10.40 -29.88 12.51
N GLY A 132 10.25 -29.39 13.74
CA GLY A 132 11.34 -28.69 14.42
C GLY A 132 10.99 -28.29 15.84
N ASP A 133 11.85 -27.48 16.43
CA ASP A 133 11.89 -27.13 17.85
C ASP A 133 11.04 -25.88 18.21
N GLY A 134 10.18 -25.43 17.30
CA GLY A 134 9.31 -24.27 17.55
C GLY A 134 9.94 -22.92 17.17
N GLU A 135 11.05 -22.90 16.44
CA GLU A 135 11.68 -21.68 15.99
C GLU A 135 11.04 -21.18 14.68
N VAL A 136 10.55 -19.94 14.68
CA VAL A 136 10.17 -19.23 13.46
C VAL A 136 11.30 -18.29 13.07
N VAL A 137 11.98 -18.62 11.98
CA VAL A 137 13.12 -17.87 11.48
C VAL A 137 12.64 -16.79 10.51
N ASP A 138 12.80 -15.55 10.90
CA ASP A 138 12.69 -14.38 10.03
C ASP A 138 14.06 -14.15 9.37
N VAL A 139 14.13 -14.37 8.06
CA VAL A 139 15.37 -14.31 7.30
C VAL A 139 15.89 -12.87 7.23
N GLU A 140 15.03 -11.88 7.10
CA GLU A 140 15.39 -10.47 7.05
C GLU A 140 16.03 -10.04 8.36
N ARG A 141 15.42 -10.38 9.49
CA ARG A 141 15.96 -10.06 10.81
C ARG A 141 17.29 -10.76 11.07
N LYS A 142 17.41 -12.02 10.67
CA LYS A 142 18.65 -12.79 10.86
C LYS A 142 19.82 -12.23 10.06
N ASN A 143 19.55 -11.52 8.97
CA ASN A 143 20.53 -10.88 8.10
C ASN A 143 20.63 -9.35 8.29
N GLU A 144 20.05 -8.81 9.37
CA GLU A 144 20.08 -7.37 9.70
C GLU A 144 19.42 -6.49 8.61
N LEU A 145 18.48 -7.05 7.85
CA LEU A 145 17.66 -6.36 6.84
C LEU A 145 16.28 -5.94 7.37
N ALA A 146 16.01 -6.20 8.66
CA ALA A 146 14.73 -5.87 9.28
C ALA A 146 14.90 -4.88 10.43
N GLY A 147 14.07 -3.82 10.40
CA GLY A 147 13.97 -2.85 11.47
C GLY A 147 13.24 -3.39 12.71
N ASN A 148 13.26 -2.60 13.78
CA ASN A 148 12.70 -3.00 15.07
C ASN A 148 11.18 -3.18 15.04
N LEU A 149 10.45 -2.37 14.23
CA LEU A 149 9.01 -2.45 14.11
C LEU A 149 8.60 -3.72 13.37
N HIS A 150 9.32 -4.09 12.30
CA HIS A 150 9.13 -5.36 11.63
C HIS A 150 9.33 -6.54 12.58
N GLY A 151 10.43 -6.57 13.32
CA GLY A 151 10.70 -7.63 14.31
C GLY A 151 9.61 -7.74 15.39
N LYS A 152 9.06 -6.60 15.85
CA LYS A 152 7.91 -6.58 16.75
C LYS A 152 6.67 -7.20 16.11
N GLY A 153 6.34 -6.83 14.86
CA GLY A 153 5.20 -7.39 14.11
C GLY A 153 5.31 -8.89 13.94
N MET A 154 6.51 -9.40 13.68
CA MET A 154 6.83 -10.82 13.58
C MET A 154 6.52 -11.56 14.88
N MET A 155 7.06 -11.10 16.00
CA MET A 155 6.81 -11.70 17.33
C MET A 155 5.32 -11.70 17.71
N ILE A 156 4.58 -10.65 17.36
CA ILE A 156 3.14 -10.57 17.60
C ILE A 156 2.38 -11.58 16.75
N SER A 157 2.76 -11.77 15.49
CA SER A 157 2.15 -12.77 14.60
C SER A 157 2.34 -14.20 15.12
N GLU A 158 3.52 -14.52 15.63
CA GLU A 158 3.81 -15.81 16.28
C GLU A 158 2.97 -16.02 17.56
N ALA A 159 2.89 -14.98 18.42
CA ALA A 159 2.10 -15.03 19.64
C ALA A 159 0.60 -15.18 19.34
N CYS A 160 0.10 -14.49 18.32
CA CYS A 160 -1.28 -14.61 17.85
C CYS A 160 -1.58 -16.04 17.36
N LEU A 161 -0.67 -16.61 16.56
CA LEU A 161 -0.81 -17.99 16.08
C LEU A 161 -0.85 -19.00 17.23
N ALA A 162 0.07 -18.88 18.18
CA ALA A 162 0.11 -19.74 19.37
C ALA A 162 -1.19 -19.62 20.20
N SER A 163 -1.73 -18.43 20.32
CA SER A 163 -2.99 -18.16 21.02
C SER A 163 -4.19 -18.82 20.31
N ILE A 164 -4.28 -18.67 19.00
CA ILE A 164 -5.41 -19.22 18.21
C ILE A 164 -5.36 -20.75 18.18
N LEU A 165 -4.17 -21.34 18.11
CA LEU A 165 -4.00 -22.79 18.13
C LEU A 165 -4.11 -23.41 19.53
N GLU A 166 -4.34 -22.57 20.57
CA GLU A 166 -4.45 -23.01 21.98
C GLU A 166 -3.28 -23.92 22.42
N LEU A 167 -2.07 -23.61 21.96
CA LEU A 167 -0.91 -24.45 22.22
C LEU A 167 -0.45 -24.30 23.69
N PRO A 168 -0.35 -25.39 24.44
CA PRO A 168 0.04 -25.35 25.85
C PRO A 168 1.55 -25.13 26.06
N SER A 169 2.34 -25.23 25.00
CA SER A 169 3.79 -25.19 25.02
C SER A 169 4.35 -24.64 23.69
N GLN A 170 5.63 -24.84 23.50
CA GLN A 170 6.36 -24.45 22.28
C GLN A 170 5.69 -24.98 21.00
N LEU A 171 5.78 -24.22 19.91
CA LEU A 171 5.26 -24.62 18.60
C LEU A 171 5.89 -25.96 18.17
N PRO A 172 5.12 -26.95 17.72
CA PRO A 172 5.64 -28.27 17.35
C PRO A 172 6.28 -28.31 15.95
N PHE A 173 6.61 -27.17 15.38
CA PHE A 173 7.17 -27.00 14.04
C PHE A 173 8.18 -25.87 14.03
N SER A 174 9.07 -25.87 13.05
CA SER A 174 9.90 -24.73 12.72
C SER A 174 9.45 -24.13 11.38
N ALA A 175 9.53 -22.82 11.25
CA ALA A 175 9.17 -22.12 10.03
C ALA A 175 10.29 -21.19 9.57
N SER A 176 10.42 -21.02 8.26
CA SER A 176 11.28 -20.01 7.66
C SER A 176 10.43 -19.05 6.87
N LEU A 177 10.50 -17.76 7.18
CA LEU A 177 9.75 -16.70 6.57
C LEU A 177 10.70 -15.76 5.84
N VAL A 178 10.36 -15.41 4.60
CA VAL A 178 11.20 -14.62 3.71
C VAL A 178 10.36 -13.59 2.94
N PHE A 179 10.86 -12.37 2.85
CA PHE A 179 10.42 -11.38 1.85
C PHE A 179 11.28 -11.58 0.60
N GLU A 180 10.75 -12.34 -0.33
CA GLU A 180 11.49 -12.81 -1.49
C GLU A 180 12.01 -11.66 -2.35
N GLN A 181 13.27 -11.74 -2.74
CA GLN A 181 13.94 -10.74 -3.57
C GLN A 181 13.91 -9.31 -2.98
N SER A 182 13.78 -9.17 -1.66
CA SER A 182 13.99 -7.90 -0.97
C SER A 182 15.44 -7.82 -0.50
N TYR A 183 16.14 -6.78 -0.91
CA TYR A 183 17.55 -6.55 -0.59
C TYR A 183 17.77 -5.23 0.15
N GLY A 184 16.71 -4.48 0.39
CA GLY A 184 16.70 -3.28 1.20
C GLY A 184 16.20 -3.55 2.62
N GLU A 185 16.42 -2.60 3.51
CA GLU A 185 15.88 -2.65 4.87
C GLU A 185 14.35 -2.59 4.84
N ILE A 186 13.71 -3.54 5.53
CA ILE A 186 12.27 -3.59 5.74
C ILE A 186 11.98 -3.13 7.17
N ASP A 187 11.14 -2.12 7.34
CA ASP A 187 10.65 -1.74 8.66
C ASP A 187 9.14 -1.50 8.65
N GLY A 188 8.55 -1.48 9.85
CA GLY A 188 7.11 -1.37 10.04
C GLY A 188 6.45 -2.71 10.34
N ASP A 189 5.34 -2.65 11.09
CA ASP A 189 4.56 -3.82 11.51
C ASP A 189 3.38 -4.12 10.57
N SER A 190 3.20 -3.34 9.50
CA SER A 190 2.06 -3.42 8.57
C SER A 190 2.01 -4.71 7.72
N ALA A 191 3.07 -5.52 7.75
CA ALA A 191 3.13 -6.83 7.14
C ALA A 191 2.71 -7.97 8.09
N SER A 192 2.47 -7.70 9.39
CA SER A 192 2.20 -8.76 10.38
C SER A 192 0.95 -9.58 10.07
N LEU A 193 -0.08 -8.98 9.46
CA LEU A 193 -1.24 -9.73 8.97
C LEU A 193 -0.89 -10.65 7.79
N ALA A 194 -0.01 -10.22 6.89
CA ALA A 194 0.48 -11.05 5.78
C ALA A 194 1.33 -12.21 6.31
N ILE A 195 2.23 -11.94 7.26
CA ILE A 195 3.06 -12.92 7.94
C ILE A 195 2.19 -13.98 8.63
N PHE A 196 1.21 -13.56 9.40
CA PHE A 196 0.26 -14.46 10.04
C PHE A 196 -0.47 -15.35 8.99
N SER A 197 -0.97 -14.73 7.92
CA SER A 197 -1.72 -15.44 6.87
C SER A 197 -0.87 -16.51 6.16
N VAL A 198 0.39 -16.17 5.84
CA VAL A 198 1.28 -17.10 5.16
C VAL A 198 1.74 -18.25 6.08
N LEU A 199 1.92 -18.00 7.39
CA LEU A 199 2.17 -19.02 8.39
C LEU A 199 1.00 -20.01 8.51
N VAL A 200 -0.23 -19.49 8.61
CA VAL A 200 -1.45 -20.32 8.65
C VAL A 200 -1.58 -21.16 7.38
N SER A 201 -1.33 -20.56 6.21
CA SER A 201 -1.37 -21.27 4.93
C SER A 201 -0.35 -22.43 4.88
N ALA A 202 0.89 -22.15 5.25
CA ALA A 202 1.96 -23.17 5.24
C ALA A 202 1.68 -24.31 6.24
N LEU A 203 1.10 -24.01 7.41
CA LEU A 203 0.75 -25.00 8.43
C LEU A 203 -0.45 -25.86 8.05
N SER A 204 -1.45 -25.25 7.39
CA SER A 204 -2.70 -25.95 7.05
C SER A 204 -2.67 -26.59 5.66
N ASP A 205 -1.61 -26.38 4.88
CA ASP A 205 -1.51 -26.79 3.48
C ASP A 205 -2.65 -26.23 2.60
N LEU A 206 -3.20 -25.05 2.99
CA LEU A 206 -4.25 -24.38 2.26
C LEU A 206 -3.66 -23.26 1.41
N PRO A 207 -3.90 -23.26 0.09
CA PRO A 207 -3.32 -22.24 -0.78
C PRO A 207 -3.97 -20.87 -0.58
N LEU A 208 -3.17 -19.82 -0.78
CA LEU A 208 -3.62 -18.44 -0.80
C LEU A 208 -3.70 -17.92 -2.24
N PRO A 209 -4.75 -17.15 -2.56
CA PRO A 209 -4.92 -16.59 -3.91
C PRO A 209 -3.89 -15.48 -4.18
N GLN A 210 -3.10 -15.65 -5.22
CA GLN A 210 -2.03 -14.70 -5.59
C GLN A 210 -2.54 -13.45 -6.33
N ASN A 211 -3.80 -13.44 -6.73
CA ASN A 211 -4.49 -12.24 -7.23
C ASN A 211 -4.95 -11.29 -6.11
N ILE A 212 -4.67 -11.64 -4.86
CA ILE A 212 -4.97 -10.82 -3.68
C ILE A 212 -3.66 -10.37 -3.04
N ALA A 213 -3.55 -9.08 -2.73
CA ALA A 213 -2.53 -8.55 -1.86
C ALA A 213 -3.13 -8.19 -0.50
N ILE A 214 -2.30 -8.16 0.55
CA ILE A 214 -2.76 -7.90 1.90
C ILE A 214 -1.82 -6.92 2.62
N THR A 215 -2.40 -6.02 3.41
CA THR A 215 -1.68 -5.21 4.39
C THR A 215 -2.53 -5.04 5.65
N GLY A 216 -1.89 -4.98 6.78
CA GLY A 216 -2.55 -4.82 8.08
C GLY A 216 -1.59 -5.16 9.21
N THR A 217 -1.82 -4.55 10.36
CA THR A 217 -1.17 -4.93 11.62
C THR A 217 -2.12 -5.83 12.40
N ILE A 218 -1.61 -6.92 12.96
CA ILE A 218 -2.37 -7.81 13.83
C ILE A 218 -1.87 -7.70 15.27
N ASP A 219 -2.76 -7.79 16.25
CA ASP A 219 -2.37 -7.94 17.65
C ASP A 219 -2.37 -9.41 18.12
N GLN A 220 -1.95 -9.65 19.37
CA GLN A 220 -1.87 -10.99 19.96
C GLN A 220 -3.22 -11.73 20.07
N PHE A 221 -4.33 -11.00 19.94
CA PHE A 221 -5.69 -11.51 20.05
C PHE A 221 -6.38 -11.70 18.70
N GLY A 222 -5.66 -11.44 17.59
CA GLY A 222 -6.20 -11.56 16.24
C GLY A 222 -6.99 -10.34 15.77
N LEU A 223 -6.92 -9.20 16.47
CA LEU A 223 -7.56 -7.97 16.01
C LEU A 223 -6.66 -7.25 15.00
N VAL A 224 -7.26 -6.87 13.88
CA VAL A 224 -6.57 -6.18 12.79
C VAL A 224 -6.66 -4.66 12.95
N HIS A 225 -5.51 -3.99 12.90
CA HIS A 225 -5.38 -2.55 13.10
C HIS A 225 -4.97 -1.81 11.81
N ALA A 226 -5.21 -0.49 11.83
CA ALA A 226 -4.88 0.41 10.73
C ALA A 226 -3.38 0.46 10.42
N VAL A 227 -3.06 0.77 9.16
CA VAL A 227 -1.70 0.96 8.65
C VAL A 227 -1.61 2.26 7.87
N GLY A 228 -0.42 2.83 7.77
CA GLY A 228 -0.15 4.00 6.93
C GLY A 228 0.02 3.68 5.44
N GLY A 229 -0.09 4.71 4.59
CA GLY A 229 0.19 4.63 3.15
C GLY A 229 -0.74 3.69 2.39
N VAL A 230 -1.98 3.49 2.86
CA VAL A 230 -2.91 2.52 2.27
C VAL A 230 -3.27 2.86 0.82
N ASN A 231 -3.34 4.14 0.47
CA ASN A 231 -3.64 4.58 -0.89
C ASN A 231 -2.53 4.18 -1.86
N ASP A 232 -1.27 4.47 -1.51
CA ASP A 232 -0.12 4.12 -2.35
C ASP A 232 0.04 2.60 -2.48
N LYS A 233 -0.16 1.85 -1.39
CA LYS A 233 -0.15 0.39 -1.37
C LYS A 233 -1.16 -0.21 -2.36
N ILE A 234 -2.40 0.28 -2.34
CA ILE A 234 -3.47 -0.18 -3.24
C ILE A 234 -3.12 0.18 -4.69
N GLU A 235 -2.72 1.43 -4.93
CA GLU A 235 -2.42 1.94 -6.28
C GLU A 235 -1.21 1.24 -6.90
N GLY A 236 -0.20 0.89 -6.09
CA GLY A 236 0.96 0.14 -6.55
C GLY A 236 0.58 -1.26 -7.06
N PHE A 237 -0.14 -2.04 -6.26
CA PHE A 237 -0.62 -3.35 -6.68
C PHE A 237 -1.60 -3.29 -7.85
N PHE A 238 -2.51 -2.31 -7.83
CA PHE A 238 -3.44 -2.07 -8.93
C PHE A 238 -2.69 -1.80 -10.23
N THR A 239 -1.65 -0.96 -10.21
CA THR A 239 -0.86 -0.62 -11.41
C THR A 239 -0.20 -1.86 -12.02
N ILE A 240 0.37 -2.74 -11.20
CA ILE A 240 0.94 -4.02 -11.68
C ILE A 240 -0.14 -4.90 -12.29
N CYS A 241 -1.28 -5.08 -11.60
CA CYS A 241 -2.40 -5.88 -12.11
C CYS A 241 -2.99 -5.29 -13.41
N GLN A 242 -3.13 -3.97 -13.50
CA GLN A 242 -3.65 -3.28 -14.67
C GLN A 242 -2.73 -3.48 -15.89
N ARG A 243 -1.42 -3.34 -15.73
CA ARG A 243 -0.44 -3.53 -16.80
C ARG A 243 -0.33 -4.98 -17.28
N ARG A 244 -0.66 -5.95 -16.41
CA ARG A 244 -0.77 -7.38 -16.76
C ARG A 244 -2.13 -7.78 -17.31
N GLY A 245 -3.12 -6.91 -17.22
CA GLY A 245 -4.51 -7.15 -17.61
C GLY A 245 -5.40 -7.55 -16.44
N LEU A 246 -6.38 -6.70 -16.14
CA LEU A 246 -7.34 -6.96 -15.07
C LEU A 246 -8.28 -8.11 -15.45
N THR A 247 -8.46 -9.06 -14.53
CA THR A 247 -9.36 -10.22 -14.68
C THR A 247 -10.68 -10.06 -13.93
N GLY A 248 -10.83 -8.99 -13.14
CA GLY A 248 -11.96 -8.77 -12.24
C GLY A 248 -11.90 -9.61 -10.95
N LYS A 249 -10.81 -10.34 -10.73
CA LYS A 249 -10.58 -11.16 -9.53
C LYS A 249 -9.51 -10.58 -8.61
N GLN A 250 -8.71 -9.63 -9.09
CA GLN A 250 -7.70 -8.96 -8.28
C GLN A 250 -8.34 -8.16 -7.16
N GLY A 251 -7.66 -8.09 -6.03
CA GLY A 251 -8.13 -7.32 -4.88
C GLY A 251 -7.03 -7.05 -3.86
N VAL A 252 -7.36 -6.21 -2.90
CA VAL A 252 -6.51 -5.90 -1.76
C VAL A 252 -7.31 -6.07 -0.48
N ILE A 253 -6.76 -6.80 0.49
CA ILE A 253 -7.28 -6.90 1.84
C ILE A 253 -6.62 -5.81 2.69
N ILE A 254 -7.46 -4.96 3.28
CA ILE A 254 -7.04 -3.86 4.15
C ILE A 254 -7.82 -3.90 5.46
N PRO A 255 -7.28 -3.35 6.55
CA PRO A 255 -8.03 -3.20 7.79
C PRO A 255 -9.28 -2.34 7.59
N ALA A 256 -10.42 -2.71 8.18
CA ALA A 256 -11.66 -1.93 8.07
C ALA A 256 -11.50 -0.50 8.59
N THR A 257 -10.63 -0.30 9.57
CA THR A 257 -10.31 1.01 10.15
C THR A 257 -9.61 1.95 9.18
N THR A 258 -8.93 1.43 8.12
CA THR A 258 -8.27 2.25 7.11
C THR A 258 -9.21 2.79 6.03
N ILE A 259 -10.49 2.38 6.02
CA ILE A 259 -11.47 2.87 5.04
C ILE A 259 -11.62 4.40 5.09
N GLN A 260 -11.44 5.00 6.28
CA GLN A 260 -11.49 6.46 6.42
C GLN A 260 -10.31 7.17 5.72
N GLN A 261 -9.21 6.48 5.50
CA GLN A 261 -8.00 7.01 4.86
C GLN A 261 -8.06 6.93 3.33
N LEU A 262 -9.04 6.20 2.77
CA LEU A 262 -9.09 5.98 1.33
C LEU A 262 -9.39 7.26 0.56
N SER A 263 -8.43 7.63 -0.30
CA SER A 263 -8.51 8.71 -1.28
C SER A 263 -7.79 8.27 -2.55
N LEU A 264 -8.36 7.27 -3.21
CA LEU A 264 -7.76 6.58 -4.36
C LEU A 264 -7.87 7.43 -5.63
N SER A 265 -6.99 7.14 -6.60
CA SER A 265 -7.05 7.74 -7.92
C SER A 265 -8.35 7.36 -8.66
N ASP A 266 -8.78 8.24 -9.56
CA ASP A 266 -10.01 8.02 -10.34
C ASP A 266 -9.94 6.71 -11.13
N GLU A 267 -8.76 6.31 -11.61
CA GLU A 267 -8.53 5.04 -12.32
C GLU A 267 -8.87 3.81 -11.46
N VAL A 268 -8.45 3.81 -10.20
CA VAL A 268 -8.76 2.72 -9.26
C VAL A 268 -10.25 2.70 -8.94
N VAL A 269 -10.84 3.87 -8.66
CA VAL A 269 -12.28 4.00 -8.35
C VAL A 269 -13.12 3.47 -9.51
N GLU A 270 -12.83 3.91 -10.74
CA GLU A 270 -13.54 3.42 -11.93
C GLU A 270 -13.38 1.91 -12.14
N ALA A 271 -12.20 1.36 -11.88
CA ALA A 271 -11.96 -0.07 -12.01
C ALA A 271 -12.76 -0.89 -10.99
N VAL A 272 -12.90 -0.38 -9.75
CA VAL A 272 -13.73 -1.00 -8.70
C VAL A 272 -15.20 -0.92 -9.07
N ASP A 273 -15.67 0.23 -9.52
CA ASP A 273 -17.08 0.44 -9.92
C ASP A 273 -17.47 -0.45 -11.10
N ARG A 274 -16.57 -0.68 -12.05
CA ARG A 274 -16.77 -1.62 -13.16
C ARG A 274 -16.69 -3.09 -12.73
N LYS A 275 -16.50 -3.38 -11.43
CA LYS A 275 -16.30 -4.75 -10.88
C LYS A 275 -15.11 -5.50 -11.47
N SER A 276 -14.14 -4.78 -12.00
CA SER A 276 -12.89 -5.34 -12.52
C SER A 276 -11.83 -5.55 -11.44
N THR A 277 -12.03 -4.98 -10.25
CA THR A 277 -11.18 -5.09 -9.08
C THR A 277 -12.03 -5.05 -7.81
N ARG A 278 -11.62 -5.78 -6.77
CA ARG A 278 -12.32 -5.81 -5.48
C ARG A 278 -11.43 -5.26 -4.39
N LEU A 279 -12.02 -4.43 -3.52
CA LEU A 279 -11.45 -4.02 -2.25
C LEU A 279 -12.18 -4.75 -1.13
N ASN A 280 -11.46 -5.50 -0.32
CA ASN A 280 -12.00 -6.20 0.83
C ASN A 280 -11.37 -5.64 2.11
N SER A 281 -12.17 -5.51 3.16
CA SER A 281 -11.71 -5.12 4.48
C SER A 281 -11.98 -6.24 5.48
N SER A 282 -11.04 -6.50 6.38
CA SER A 282 -11.20 -7.45 7.47
C SER A 282 -11.06 -6.71 8.81
N HIS A 283 -11.86 -7.11 9.78
CA HIS A 283 -11.87 -6.49 11.10
C HIS A 283 -11.27 -7.44 12.16
N ARG A 284 -11.44 -8.75 11.95
CA ARG A 284 -11.03 -9.79 12.88
C ARG A 284 -10.78 -11.08 12.10
N LEU A 285 -9.75 -11.80 12.48
CA LEU A 285 -9.48 -13.16 12.02
C LEU A 285 -10.30 -14.17 12.81
#